data_fcbbd525eda187bba8e90417e754305d
#
_entry.id   fcbbd525eda187bba8e90417e754305d
#
_cell.length_a   1.000
_cell.length_b   1.000
_cell.length_c   1.000
_cell.angle_alpha   90.00
_cell.angle_beta   90.00
_cell.angle_gamma   90.00
#
_symmetry.space_group_name_H-M   'P 1'
#
loop_
_entity.id
_entity.type
_entity.pdbx_description
1 polymer ?
#
loop_
_entity_poly.entity_id
_entity_poly.type
_entity_poly.pdbx_seq_one_letter_code
_entity_poly.pdbx_strand_id
1 'polypeptide(L)'
;MSVTILIADDNAQLRVFLREIVAEQSDLHVVGEAADGVEAMRLASELRPDIVLLDLVMPGVNGLEVLRWLKAERPESKVIIVTVYDEDAYRQAAAASGADAFLLKKTLGTVLVPTLQGLRGALAPP
;
A
#
# COMPACT_ATOMS: atom_id res chain seq x y z
N MET A 1 4.27 8.91 -17.30
CA MET A 1 3.06 8.90 -16.49
C MET A 1 3.43 8.90 -15.00
N SER A 2 2.88 9.82 -14.24
CA SER A 2 3.10 9.87 -12.80
C SER A 2 2.19 8.88 -12.09
N VAL A 3 2.74 8.17 -11.11
CA VAL A 3 1.99 7.22 -10.29
C VAL A 3 1.93 7.76 -8.86
N THR A 4 0.73 7.83 -8.31
CA THR A 4 0.51 8.38 -6.97
C THR A 4 0.39 7.25 -5.94
N ILE A 5 1.00 7.45 -4.78
CA ILE A 5 1.10 6.43 -3.73
C ILE A 5 0.61 7.00 -2.40
N LEU A 6 -0.26 6.25 -1.74
CA LEU A 6 -0.67 6.50 -0.35
C LEU A 6 0.03 5.48 0.54
N ILE A 7 0.65 5.95 1.62
CA ILE A 7 1.31 5.08 2.61
C ILE A 7 0.42 5.02 3.85
N ALA A 8 0.04 3.82 4.27
CA ALA A 8 -0.78 3.61 5.46
C ALA A 8 -0.05 2.65 6.42
N ASP A 9 0.54 3.20 7.47
CA ASP A 9 1.30 2.46 8.46
C ASP A 9 1.39 3.33 9.73
N ASP A 10 1.20 2.74 10.89
CA ASP A 10 1.25 3.49 12.16
C ASP A 10 2.68 3.81 12.62
N ASN A 11 3.69 3.20 12.00
CA ASN A 11 5.09 3.45 12.32
C ASN A 11 5.62 4.64 11.51
N ALA A 12 5.81 5.78 12.18
CA ALA A 12 6.27 7.00 11.53
C ALA A 12 7.65 6.85 10.85
N GLN A 13 8.56 6.09 11.48
CA GLN A 13 9.90 5.88 10.92
C GLN A 13 9.83 5.06 9.64
N LEU A 14 8.95 4.07 9.59
CA LEU A 14 8.77 3.28 8.38
C LEU A 14 8.17 4.15 7.26
N ARG A 15 7.22 5.02 7.59
CA ARG A 15 6.68 5.94 6.57
C ARG A 15 7.76 6.82 5.97
N VAL A 16 8.69 7.32 6.81
CA VAL A 16 9.85 8.10 6.32
C VAL A 16 10.70 7.26 5.36
N PHE A 17 11.02 6.02 5.75
CA PHE A 17 11.82 5.11 4.94
C PHE A 17 11.16 4.85 3.58
N LEU A 18 9.87 4.54 3.58
CA LEU A 18 9.12 4.30 2.35
C LEU A 18 9.07 5.55 1.46
N ARG A 19 8.84 6.71 2.06
CA ARG A 19 8.80 7.97 1.34
C ARG A 19 10.14 8.27 0.67
N GLU A 20 11.25 8.00 1.35
CA GLU A 20 12.60 8.20 0.80
C GLU A 20 12.87 7.28 -0.39
N ILE A 21 12.47 5.99 -0.28
CA ILE A 21 12.64 5.04 -1.39
C ILE A 21 11.83 5.49 -2.60
N VAL A 22 10.58 5.88 -2.39
CA VAL A 22 9.70 6.33 -3.48
C VAL A 22 10.25 7.60 -4.13
N ALA A 23 10.79 8.52 -3.33
CA ALA A 23 11.32 9.80 -3.83
C ALA A 23 12.50 9.62 -4.79
N GLU A 24 13.22 8.49 -4.73
CA GLU A 24 14.31 8.20 -5.66
C GLU A 24 13.80 7.83 -7.05
N GLN A 25 12.51 7.52 -7.19
CA GLN A 25 11.91 7.15 -8.47
C GLN A 25 11.19 8.38 -9.05
N SER A 26 11.63 8.86 -10.20
CA SER A 26 11.13 10.12 -10.78
C SER A 26 9.66 10.10 -11.15
N ASP A 27 9.10 8.91 -11.38
CA ASP A 27 7.72 8.74 -11.84
C ASP A 27 6.75 8.29 -10.72
N LEU A 28 7.24 8.16 -9.48
CA LEU A 28 6.44 7.73 -8.33
C LEU A 28 6.37 8.87 -7.32
N HIS A 29 5.17 9.16 -6.82
CA HIS A 29 4.96 10.28 -5.89
C HIS A 29 4.07 9.88 -4.72
N VAL A 30 4.56 10.10 -3.51
CA VAL A 30 3.76 9.92 -2.30
C VAL A 30 2.83 11.12 -2.17
N VAL A 31 1.53 10.87 -2.18
CA VAL A 31 0.52 11.94 -2.10
C VAL A 31 -0.13 12.05 -0.72
N GLY A 32 0.10 11.08 0.15
CA GLY A 32 -0.43 11.12 1.51
C GLY A 32 0.12 10.03 2.38
N GLU A 33 -0.03 10.20 3.69
CA GLU A 33 0.37 9.23 4.70
C GLU A 33 -0.74 9.11 5.74
N ALA A 34 -1.08 7.88 6.11
CA ALA A 34 -2.08 7.58 7.12
C ALA A 34 -1.44 6.77 8.24
N ALA A 35 -1.82 7.05 9.47
CA ALA A 35 -1.32 6.35 10.66
C ALA A 35 -2.31 5.31 11.18
N ASP A 36 -3.51 5.24 10.65
CA ASP A 36 -4.53 4.26 11.04
C ASP A 36 -5.46 3.96 9.86
N GLY A 37 -6.33 2.95 10.06
CA GLY A 37 -7.21 2.49 9.00
C GLY A 37 -8.27 3.49 8.58
N VAL A 38 -8.84 4.23 9.53
CA VAL A 38 -9.87 5.23 9.23
C VAL A 38 -9.29 6.34 8.37
N GLU A 39 -8.11 6.84 8.74
CA GLU A 39 -7.42 7.86 7.96
C GLU A 39 -7.04 7.34 6.57
N ALA A 40 -6.61 6.07 6.48
CA ALA A 40 -6.27 5.45 5.20
C ALA A 40 -7.48 5.45 4.26
N MET A 41 -8.65 5.05 4.75
CA MET A 41 -9.88 5.04 3.95
C MET A 41 -10.28 6.45 3.53
N ARG A 42 -10.20 7.42 4.44
CA ARG A 42 -10.53 8.82 4.15
C ARG A 42 -9.61 9.38 3.06
N LEU A 43 -8.30 9.19 3.23
CA LEU A 43 -7.32 9.71 2.26
C LEU A 43 -7.43 9.02 0.91
N ALA A 44 -7.71 7.71 0.89
CA ALA A 44 -7.91 7.01 -0.37
C ALA A 44 -9.12 7.55 -1.14
N SER A 45 -10.20 7.90 -0.43
CA SER A 45 -11.37 8.53 -1.05
C SER A 45 -11.08 9.91 -1.61
N GLU A 46 -10.31 10.71 -0.88
CA GLU A 46 -9.99 12.09 -1.29
C GLU A 46 -8.94 12.14 -2.38
N LEU A 47 -7.87 11.35 -2.25
CA LEU A 47 -6.69 11.46 -3.11
C LEU A 47 -6.72 10.54 -4.31
N ARG A 48 -7.52 9.49 -4.27
CA ARG A 48 -7.64 8.48 -5.34
C ARG A 48 -6.27 7.99 -5.81
N PRO A 49 -5.45 7.43 -4.91
CA PRO A 49 -4.10 7.01 -5.27
C PRO A 49 -4.12 5.85 -6.25
N ASP A 50 -3.07 5.76 -7.07
CA ASP A 50 -2.88 4.62 -7.96
C ASP A 50 -2.48 3.37 -7.18
N ILE A 51 -1.67 3.56 -6.13
CA ILE A 51 -1.16 2.46 -5.30
C ILE A 51 -1.31 2.84 -3.83
N VAL A 52 -1.72 1.88 -3.00
CA VAL A 52 -1.76 2.02 -1.55
C VAL A 52 -0.78 1.00 -0.96
N LEU A 53 0.17 1.48 -0.16
CA LEU A 53 1.03 0.63 0.67
C LEU A 53 0.35 0.53 2.03
N LEU A 54 -0.11 -0.67 2.40
CA LEU A 54 -1.00 -0.86 3.55
C LEU A 54 -0.44 -1.88 4.53
N ASP A 55 -0.26 -1.47 5.79
CA ASP A 55 0.06 -2.39 6.87
C ASP A 55 -1.22 -3.14 7.29
N LEU A 56 -1.09 -4.44 7.57
CA LEU A 56 -2.21 -5.25 8.06
C LEU A 56 -2.57 -4.93 9.50
N VAL A 57 -1.60 -4.47 10.30
CA VAL A 57 -1.83 -4.24 11.74
C VAL A 57 -1.61 -2.77 12.06
N MET A 58 -2.72 -2.07 12.26
CA MET A 58 -2.74 -0.67 12.66
C MET A 58 -3.80 -0.49 13.75
N PRO A 59 -3.71 0.57 14.59
CA PRO A 59 -4.76 0.84 15.56
C PRO A 59 -6.11 1.07 14.89
N GLY A 60 -7.16 0.66 15.58
CA GLY A 60 -8.54 0.87 15.10
C GLY A 60 -8.98 -0.21 14.13
N VAL A 61 -9.26 0.17 12.90
CA VAL A 61 -9.79 -0.75 11.90
C VAL A 61 -8.72 -1.75 11.46
N ASN A 62 -9.08 -3.02 11.40
CA ASN A 62 -8.20 -4.10 10.95
C ASN A 62 -7.77 -3.87 9.50
N GLY A 63 -6.49 -4.13 9.20
CA GLY A 63 -5.94 -3.92 7.86
C GLY A 63 -6.64 -4.72 6.77
N LEU A 64 -7.11 -5.94 7.06
CA LEU A 64 -7.87 -6.71 6.08
C LEU A 64 -9.22 -6.06 5.76
N GLU A 65 -9.86 -5.43 6.74
CA GLU A 65 -11.10 -4.69 6.51
C GLU A 65 -10.84 -3.47 5.63
N VAL A 66 -9.74 -2.77 5.87
CA VAL A 66 -9.32 -1.63 5.02
C VAL A 66 -9.07 -2.10 3.59
N LEU A 67 -8.36 -3.21 3.44
CA LEU A 67 -8.09 -3.80 2.11
C LEU A 67 -9.39 -4.13 1.37
N ARG A 68 -10.32 -4.80 2.03
CA ARG A 68 -11.62 -5.13 1.41
C ARG A 68 -12.39 -3.88 1.00
N TRP A 69 -12.39 -2.88 1.88
CA TRP A 69 -13.04 -1.60 1.60
C TRP A 69 -12.42 -0.92 0.38
N LEU A 70 -11.08 -0.88 0.32
CA LEU A 70 -10.36 -0.28 -0.81
C LEU A 70 -10.70 -0.98 -2.12
N LYS A 71 -10.71 -2.31 -2.14
CA LYS A 71 -11.00 -3.07 -3.36
C LYS A 71 -12.46 -2.92 -3.79
N ALA A 72 -13.37 -2.68 -2.85
CA ALA A 72 -14.79 -2.46 -3.15
C ALA A 72 -15.05 -1.02 -3.63
N GLU A 73 -14.49 -0.03 -2.94
CA GLU A 73 -14.77 1.39 -3.19
C GLU A 73 -13.80 2.03 -4.19
N ARG A 74 -12.57 1.51 -4.27
CA ARG A 74 -11.52 2.03 -5.14
C ARG A 74 -10.86 0.89 -5.93
N PRO A 75 -11.62 0.13 -6.74
CA PRO A 75 -11.07 -1.07 -7.40
C PRO A 75 -9.90 -0.79 -8.36
N GLU A 76 -9.78 0.43 -8.86
CA GLU A 76 -8.68 0.84 -9.73
C GLU A 76 -7.37 1.08 -8.97
N SER A 77 -7.42 1.26 -7.63
CA SER A 77 -6.21 1.39 -6.83
C SER A 77 -5.60 0.02 -6.59
N LYS A 78 -4.31 -0.13 -6.84
CA LYS A 78 -3.57 -1.34 -6.49
C LYS A 78 -3.19 -1.27 -5.02
N VAL A 79 -3.33 -2.38 -4.30
CA VAL A 79 -3.01 -2.43 -2.87
C VAL A 79 -1.88 -3.42 -2.64
N ILE A 80 -0.78 -2.91 -2.06
CA ILE A 80 0.37 -3.71 -1.65
C ILE A 80 0.34 -3.80 -0.13
N ILE A 81 0.24 -5.02 0.38
CA ILE A 81 0.36 -5.25 1.82
C ILE A 81 1.84 -5.20 2.21
N VAL A 82 2.15 -4.45 3.27
CA VAL A 82 3.51 -4.33 3.81
C VAL A 82 3.43 -4.67 5.29
N THR A 83 4.00 -5.80 5.71
CA THR A 83 3.79 -6.30 7.07
C THR A 83 5.02 -7.03 7.62
N VAL A 84 5.07 -7.15 8.97
CA VAL A 84 6.07 -7.99 9.64
C VAL A 84 5.65 -9.46 9.67
N TYR A 85 4.40 -9.79 9.38
CA TYR A 85 3.85 -11.14 9.53
C TYR A 85 4.03 -11.93 8.24
N ASP A 86 4.78 -13.04 8.29
CA ASP A 86 5.06 -13.86 7.12
C ASP A 86 4.33 -15.21 7.13
N GLU A 87 3.44 -15.44 8.10
CA GLU A 87 2.65 -16.67 8.14
C GLU A 87 1.74 -16.80 6.91
N ASP A 88 1.62 -18.02 6.41
CA ASP A 88 0.79 -18.30 5.23
C ASP A 88 -0.66 -17.83 5.39
N ALA A 89 -1.19 -17.91 6.61
CA ALA A 89 -2.57 -17.48 6.87
C ALA A 89 -2.79 -15.99 6.52
N TYR A 90 -1.84 -15.12 6.87
CA TYR A 90 -1.94 -13.70 6.52
C TYR A 90 -1.83 -13.48 5.02
N ARG A 91 -0.89 -14.19 4.39
CA ARG A 91 -0.68 -14.09 2.95
C ARG A 91 -1.92 -14.53 2.18
N GLN A 92 -2.51 -15.66 2.59
CA GLN A 92 -3.72 -16.19 1.97
C GLN A 92 -4.92 -15.28 2.20
N ALA A 93 -5.08 -14.75 3.41
CA ALA A 93 -6.17 -13.84 3.73
C ALA A 93 -6.08 -12.54 2.92
N ALA A 94 -4.88 -12.00 2.76
CA ALA A 94 -4.66 -10.79 1.96
C ALA A 94 -4.98 -11.06 0.49
N ALA A 95 -4.49 -12.16 -0.06
CA ALA A 95 -4.77 -12.54 -1.45
C ALA A 95 -6.28 -12.73 -1.68
N ALA A 96 -6.96 -13.44 -0.78
CA ALA A 96 -8.39 -13.66 -0.86
C ALA A 96 -9.20 -12.36 -0.77
N SER A 97 -8.65 -11.35 -0.10
CA SER A 97 -9.29 -10.04 0.05
C SER A 97 -8.92 -9.06 -1.08
N GLY A 98 -8.14 -9.51 -2.06
CA GLY A 98 -7.84 -8.74 -3.26
C GLY A 98 -6.53 -7.98 -3.28
N ALA A 99 -5.58 -8.29 -2.37
CA ALA A 99 -4.26 -7.65 -2.39
C ALA A 99 -3.55 -7.93 -3.72
N ASP A 100 -2.92 -6.91 -4.27
CA ASP A 100 -2.18 -7.03 -5.53
C ASP A 100 -0.75 -7.49 -5.30
N ALA A 101 -0.22 -7.29 -4.09
CA ALA A 101 1.09 -7.81 -3.69
C ALA A 101 1.16 -7.89 -2.17
N PHE A 102 2.09 -8.70 -1.68
CA PHE A 102 2.31 -8.90 -0.24
C PHE A 102 3.82 -8.87 0.01
N LEU A 103 4.29 -7.84 0.75
CA LEU A 103 5.70 -7.66 1.02
C LEU A 103 5.99 -7.71 2.51
N LEU A 104 7.11 -8.31 2.87
CA LEU A 104 7.56 -8.34 4.25
C LEU A 104 8.44 -7.13 4.54
N LYS A 105 8.25 -6.49 5.69
CA LYS A 105 9.03 -5.31 6.09
C LYS A 105 10.52 -5.60 6.11
N LYS A 106 10.94 -6.80 6.47
CA LYS A 106 12.37 -7.16 6.57
C LYS A 106 13.10 -7.16 5.23
N THR A 107 12.38 -7.25 4.11
CA THR A 107 13.00 -7.28 2.77
C THR A 107 12.61 -6.09 1.90
N LEU A 108 11.94 -5.08 2.46
CA LEU A 108 11.43 -3.94 1.69
C LEU A 108 12.50 -3.24 0.85
N GLY A 109 13.69 -3.07 1.39
CA GLY A 109 14.77 -2.40 0.67
C GLY A 109 15.12 -3.07 -0.65
N THR A 110 14.87 -4.38 -0.77
CA THR A 110 15.17 -5.15 -1.98
C THR A 110 13.96 -5.28 -2.90
N VAL A 111 12.75 -5.45 -2.33
CA VAL A 111 11.58 -5.88 -3.12
C VAL A 111 10.61 -4.75 -3.45
N LEU A 112 10.65 -3.62 -2.75
CA LEU A 112 9.64 -2.57 -2.93
C LEU A 112 9.66 -1.97 -4.33
N VAL A 113 10.79 -1.47 -4.79
CA VAL A 113 10.89 -0.80 -6.09
C VAL A 113 10.52 -1.74 -7.25
N PRO A 114 11.06 -2.98 -7.31
CA PRO A 114 10.63 -3.92 -8.37
C PRO A 114 9.13 -4.17 -8.35
N THR A 115 8.52 -4.29 -7.16
CA THR A 115 7.07 -4.50 -7.04
C THR A 115 6.29 -3.29 -7.55
N LEU A 116 6.70 -2.08 -7.15
CA LEU A 116 6.05 -0.84 -7.61
C LEU A 116 6.14 -0.70 -9.13
N GLN A 117 7.30 -0.97 -9.71
CA GLN A 117 7.49 -0.87 -11.17
C GLN A 117 6.67 -1.93 -11.91
N GLY A 118 6.55 -3.13 -11.35
CA GLY A 118 5.71 -4.18 -11.91
C GLY A 118 4.23 -3.80 -11.93
N LEU A 119 3.73 -3.24 -10.82
CA LEU A 119 2.33 -2.81 -10.72
C LEU A 119 2.05 -1.57 -11.56
N ARG A 120 3.03 -0.69 -11.72
CA ARG A 120 2.91 0.47 -12.60
C ARG A 120 2.52 0.04 -14.01
N GLY A 121 3.12 -1.04 -14.51
CA GLY A 121 2.80 -1.59 -15.83
C GLY A 121 1.40 -2.16 -15.93
N ALA A 122 0.77 -2.49 -14.79
CA ALA A 122 -0.58 -3.05 -14.72
C ALA A 122 -1.67 -1.99 -14.54
N LEU A 123 -1.29 -0.71 -14.37
CA LEU A 123 -2.26 0.38 -14.25
C LEU A 123 -2.87 0.68 -15.61
N ALA A 124 -4.14 1.14 -15.59
CA ALA A 124 -4.83 1.51 -16.82
C ALA A 124 -4.06 2.61 -17.56
N PRO A 125 -3.98 2.57 -18.89
CA PRO A 125 -3.37 3.66 -19.63
C PRO A 125 -4.14 4.96 -19.43
N PRO A 126 -3.43 6.10 -19.49
CA PRO A 126 -4.08 7.40 -19.34
C PRO A 126 -5.06 7.69 -20.46
#